data_f96bbbf53dfa478f68f4c1abcec35eff
#
_entry.id   f96bbbf53dfa478f68f4c1abcec35eff
#
_cell.length_a   1.000
_cell.length_b   1.000
_cell.length_c   1.000
_cell.angle_alpha   90.00
_cell.angle_beta   90.00
_cell.angle_gamma   90.00
#
_symmetry.space_group_name_H-M   'P 1'
#
loop_
_entity.id
_entity.type
_entity.pdbx_description
1 polymer ?
#
loop_
_entity_poly.entity_id
_entity_poly.type
_entity_poly.pdbx_seq_one_letter_code
_entity_poly.pdbx_strand_id
1 'polypeptide(L)'
;TALLGGGAVGWDWLGINLGDGGALMTFRMRDAAGSTLYAHAAWRDADGRLQQFASEQVHFTPLRHWQSPRNGARYPVEIEVRFGEHSIRTRPAVDDQELSTTLPTPVSYWEGLVRVEGSLSGRGYLEMTGYAGRLRVGGAAGHRLPA
;
A
#
# COMPACT_ATOMS: atom_id res chain seq x y z
N THR A 1 10.79 -10.28 9.43
CA THR A 1 10.00 -10.42 10.69
C THR A 1 9.96 -9.12 11.49
N ALA A 2 10.96 -8.24 11.36
CA ALA A 2 11.02 -6.96 12.09
C ALA A 2 10.07 -5.86 11.53
N LEU A 3 9.64 -5.96 10.28
CA LEU A 3 8.80 -4.93 9.62
C LEU A 3 7.36 -4.88 10.14
N LEU A 4 6.86 -5.95 10.76
CA LEU A 4 5.53 -6.00 11.38
C LEU A 4 5.58 -5.91 12.91
N GLY A 5 6.76 -5.74 13.49
CA GLY A 5 6.92 -5.38 14.90
C GLY A 5 6.60 -3.90 15.13
N GLY A 6 6.09 -3.55 16.31
CA GLY A 6 5.87 -2.15 16.68
C GLY A 6 4.50 -1.57 16.32
N GLY A 7 3.45 -2.40 16.20
CA GLY A 7 2.08 -1.94 16.06
C GLY A 7 1.58 -1.80 14.62
N ALA A 8 2.36 -2.22 13.63
CA ALA A 8 1.91 -2.25 12.24
C ALA A 8 0.76 -3.23 12.04
N VAL A 9 -0.29 -2.81 11.35
CA VAL A 9 -1.46 -3.63 11.01
C VAL A 9 -1.56 -3.94 9.53
N GLY A 10 -0.86 -3.19 8.69
CA GLY A 10 -0.86 -3.36 7.25
C GLY A 10 0.02 -2.35 6.54
N TRP A 11 0.02 -2.44 5.21
CA TRP A 11 0.79 -1.55 4.35
C TRP A 11 -0.02 -1.09 3.14
N ASP A 12 0.45 -0.01 2.54
CA ASP A 12 0.07 0.44 1.21
C ASP A 12 1.33 0.46 0.35
N TRP A 13 1.32 -0.25 -0.75
CA TRP A 13 2.43 -0.34 -1.69
C TRP A 13 1.99 0.07 -3.09
N LEU A 14 2.80 0.87 -3.75
CA LEU A 14 2.54 1.38 -5.08
C LEU A 14 3.76 1.15 -5.96
N GLY A 15 3.57 0.47 -7.09
CA GLY A 15 4.59 0.26 -8.10
C GLY A 15 4.11 0.71 -9.46
N ILE A 16 4.77 1.69 -10.06
CA ILE A 16 4.31 2.41 -11.26
C ILE A 16 5.38 2.39 -12.33
N ASN A 17 4.97 2.06 -13.55
CA ASN A 17 5.71 2.34 -14.76
C ASN A 17 5.31 3.71 -15.28
N LEU A 18 6.28 4.61 -15.34
CA LEU A 18 6.06 5.99 -15.79
C LEU A 18 6.02 6.07 -17.31
N GLY A 19 5.24 7.00 -17.83
CA GLY A 19 5.06 7.19 -19.27
C GLY A 19 6.33 7.60 -20.02
N ASP A 20 7.32 8.15 -19.32
CA ASP A 20 8.62 8.54 -19.88
C ASP A 20 9.66 7.42 -19.86
N GLY A 21 9.29 6.21 -19.42
CA GLY A 21 10.20 5.06 -19.29
C GLY A 21 10.84 4.94 -17.91
N GLY A 22 10.56 5.84 -16.98
CA GLY A 22 10.96 5.75 -15.59
C GLY A 22 10.09 4.78 -14.79
N ALA A 23 10.38 4.67 -13.51
CA ALA A 23 9.62 3.83 -12.57
C ALA A 23 9.57 4.49 -11.20
N LEU A 24 8.46 4.31 -10.50
CA LEU A 24 8.25 4.78 -9.14
C LEU A 24 7.79 3.63 -8.26
N MET A 25 8.41 3.47 -7.11
CA MET A 25 7.93 2.62 -6.03
C MET A 25 7.78 3.48 -4.78
N THR A 26 6.67 3.36 -4.10
CA THR A 26 6.47 3.98 -2.79
C THR A 26 5.60 3.09 -1.92
N PHE A 27 5.88 3.09 -0.62
CA PHE A 27 5.06 2.34 0.34
C PHE A 27 5.07 3.00 1.70
N ARG A 28 4.10 2.60 2.52
CA ARG A 28 4.07 2.87 3.94
C ARG A 28 3.59 1.68 4.75
N MET A 29 4.06 1.59 5.98
CA MET A 29 3.51 0.74 7.02
C MET A 29 2.59 1.58 7.89
N ARG A 30 1.41 1.06 8.25
CA ARG A 30 0.39 1.77 9.04
C ARG A 30 0.11 1.08 10.36
N ASP A 31 -0.23 1.88 11.36
CA ASP A 31 -0.84 1.39 12.60
C ASP A 31 -2.38 1.29 12.48
N ALA A 32 -3.04 0.84 13.56
CA ALA A 32 -4.48 0.67 13.60
C ALA A 32 -5.27 2.00 13.48
N ALA A 33 -4.66 3.12 13.80
CA ALA A 33 -5.26 4.45 13.67
C ALA A 33 -5.11 5.03 12.26
N GLY A 34 -4.39 4.32 11.36
CA GLY A 34 -4.09 4.78 10.01
C GLY A 34 -2.86 5.68 9.91
N SER A 35 -2.12 5.86 11.01
CA SER A 35 -0.89 6.65 11.03
C SER A 35 0.25 5.89 10.36
N THR A 36 1.12 6.63 9.67
CA THR A 36 2.31 6.08 9.04
C THR A 36 3.39 5.83 10.10
N LEU A 37 3.82 4.58 10.22
CA LEU A 37 4.95 4.19 11.07
C LEU A 37 6.28 4.29 10.33
N TYR A 38 6.27 3.98 9.05
CA TYR A 38 7.41 4.05 8.16
C TYR A 38 6.94 4.25 6.73
N ALA A 39 7.66 5.01 5.95
CA ALA A 39 7.40 5.18 4.52
C ALA A 39 8.71 5.27 3.74
N HIS A 40 8.63 5.01 2.45
CA HIS A 40 9.76 5.13 1.53
C HIS A 40 9.26 5.39 0.12
N ALA A 41 10.07 6.07 -0.67
CA ALA A 41 9.88 6.20 -2.11
C ALA A 41 11.22 6.08 -2.84
N ALA A 42 11.18 5.44 -4.00
CA ALA A 42 12.30 5.34 -4.91
C ALA A 42 11.82 5.64 -6.33
N TRP A 43 12.43 6.61 -6.96
CA TRP A 43 12.11 7.03 -8.30
C TRP A 43 13.34 6.89 -9.20
N ARG A 44 13.21 6.08 -10.24
CA ARG A 44 14.17 6.00 -11.33
C ARG A 44 13.63 6.83 -12.49
N ASP A 45 14.32 7.89 -12.85
CA ASP A 45 13.92 8.76 -13.95
C ASP A 45 14.16 8.12 -15.33
N ALA A 46 13.77 8.81 -16.39
CA ALA A 46 13.93 8.33 -17.77
C ALA A 46 15.38 8.11 -18.18
N ASP A 47 16.33 8.81 -17.53
CA ASP A 47 17.77 8.68 -17.78
C ASP A 47 18.42 7.57 -16.94
N GLY A 48 17.63 6.90 -16.10
CA GLY A 48 18.08 5.81 -15.24
C GLY A 48 18.64 6.24 -13.89
N ARG A 49 18.55 7.52 -13.52
CA ARG A 49 18.98 8.00 -12.22
C ARG A 49 17.98 7.58 -11.15
N LEU A 50 18.50 6.99 -10.08
CA LEU A 50 17.72 6.62 -8.93
C LEU A 50 17.77 7.72 -7.87
N GLN A 51 16.58 8.18 -7.44
CA GLN A 51 16.41 9.05 -6.29
C GLN A 51 15.62 8.31 -5.22
N GLN A 52 16.07 8.41 -3.98
CA GLN A 52 15.41 7.80 -2.83
C GLN A 52 14.97 8.88 -1.86
N PHE A 53 13.79 8.67 -1.26
CA PHE A 53 13.17 9.61 -0.33
C PHE A 53 12.96 8.91 1.02
N ALA A 54 13.49 9.52 2.07
CA ALA A 54 13.38 9.00 3.42
C ALA A 54 11.94 9.11 3.95
N SER A 55 11.65 8.40 5.02
CA SER A 55 10.30 8.29 5.59
C SER A 55 9.63 9.64 5.87
N GLU A 56 10.37 10.59 6.39
CA GLU A 56 9.89 11.95 6.70
C GLU A 56 9.57 12.79 5.47
N GLN A 57 10.02 12.37 4.29
CA GLN A 57 9.75 13.04 3.02
C GLN A 57 8.56 12.45 2.25
N VAL A 58 7.98 11.35 2.76
CA VAL A 58 6.93 10.58 2.07
C VAL A 58 5.64 10.62 2.86
N HIS A 59 4.59 11.17 2.26
CA HIS A 59 3.29 11.37 2.91
C HIS A 59 2.16 10.80 2.05
N PHE A 60 1.36 9.93 2.63
CA PHE A 60 0.17 9.36 2.05
C PHE A 60 -1.07 10.04 2.62
N THR A 61 -1.92 10.58 1.77
CA THR A 61 -3.18 11.21 2.17
C THR A 61 -4.33 10.56 1.44
N PRO A 62 -5.24 9.84 2.13
CA PRO A 62 -6.46 9.32 1.52
C PRO A 62 -7.33 10.44 0.96
N LEU A 63 -7.82 10.27 -0.26
CA LEU A 63 -8.70 11.24 -0.93
C LEU A 63 -10.11 10.70 -1.12
N ARG A 64 -10.24 9.44 -1.51
CA ARG A 64 -11.54 8.77 -1.71
C ARG A 64 -11.46 7.32 -1.27
N HIS A 65 -12.49 6.85 -0.58
CA HIS A 65 -12.62 5.47 -0.13
C HIS A 65 -13.68 4.72 -0.93
N TRP A 66 -13.44 3.43 -1.09
CA TRP A 66 -14.44 2.47 -1.51
C TRP A 66 -14.68 1.47 -0.37
N GLN A 67 -15.95 1.20 -0.09
CA GLN A 67 -16.33 0.25 0.96
C GLN A 67 -16.66 -1.10 0.35
N SER A 68 -16.01 -2.15 0.81
CA SER A 68 -16.29 -3.51 0.37
C SER A 68 -17.69 -3.96 0.83
N PRO A 69 -18.56 -4.41 -0.10
CA PRO A 69 -19.86 -4.98 0.27
C PRO A 69 -19.73 -6.37 0.90
N ARG A 70 -18.55 -6.99 0.84
CA ARG A 70 -18.29 -8.34 1.36
C ARG A 70 -17.95 -8.34 2.85
N ASN A 71 -17.19 -7.36 3.31
CA ASN A 71 -16.68 -7.34 4.69
C ASN A 71 -16.71 -5.95 5.35
N GLY A 72 -17.19 -4.91 4.65
CA GLY A 72 -17.28 -3.56 5.16
C GLY A 72 -15.96 -2.80 5.25
N ALA A 73 -14.85 -3.39 4.81
CA ALA A 73 -13.55 -2.70 4.78
C ALA A 73 -13.61 -1.46 3.90
N ARG A 74 -12.98 -0.38 4.36
CA ARG A 74 -12.91 0.88 3.62
C ARG A 74 -11.48 1.08 3.11
N TYR A 75 -11.31 0.91 1.81
CA TYR A 75 -10.01 1.07 1.16
C TYR A 75 -9.89 2.48 0.55
N PRO A 76 -8.78 3.18 0.82
CA PRO A 76 -8.51 4.45 0.16
C PRO A 76 -8.02 4.21 -1.26
N VAL A 77 -8.92 4.06 -2.20
CA VAL A 77 -8.62 3.72 -3.61
C VAL A 77 -8.07 4.90 -4.39
N GLU A 78 -8.32 6.14 -3.94
CA GLU A 78 -7.61 7.32 -4.40
C GLU A 78 -6.79 7.90 -3.26
N ILE A 79 -5.49 7.97 -3.47
CA ILE A 79 -4.50 8.44 -2.50
C ILE A 79 -3.63 9.49 -3.18
N GLU A 80 -3.36 10.59 -2.46
CA GLU A 80 -2.25 11.47 -2.79
C GLU A 80 -1.00 10.95 -2.11
N VAL A 81 0.08 10.80 -2.86
CA VAL A 81 1.42 10.52 -2.31
C VAL A 81 2.34 11.67 -2.65
N ARG A 82 2.88 12.29 -1.59
CA ARG A 82 3.89 13.34 -1.71
C ARG A 82 5.24 12.76 -1.32
N PHE A 83 6.24 13.02 -2.13
CA PHE A 83 7.62 12.58 -1.88
C PHE A 83 8.59 13.67 -2.35
N GLY A 84 9.33 14.24 -1.43
CA GLY A 84 10.09 15.45 -1.67
C GLY A 84 9.18 16.58 -2.16
N GLU A 85 9.51 17.16 -3.32
CA GLU A 85 8.71 18.21 -3.96
C GLU A 85 7.69 17.66 -4.98
N HIS A 86 7.59 16.35 -5.11
CA HIS A 86 6.69 15.68 -6.04
C HIS A 86 5.38 15.29 -5.38
N SER A 87 4.33 15.25 -6.16
CA SER A 87 3.01 14.79 -5.73
C SER A 87 2.34 14.03 -6.85
N ILE A 88 1.81 12.86 -6.52
CA ILE A 88 1.01 12.05 -7.43
C ILE A 88 -0.31 11.68 -6.76
N ARG A 89 -1.32 11.38 -7.59
CA ARG A 89 -2.62 10.88 -7.15
C ARG A 89 -2.94 9.60 -7.89
N THR A 90 -3.39 8.59 -7.16
CA THR A 90 -3.88 7.33 -7.74
C THR A 90 -5.31 7.46 -8.22
N ARG A 91 -5.61 6.76 -9.32
CA ARG A 91 -6.98 6.56 -9.82
C ARG A 91 -7.14 5.08 -10.16
N PRO A 92 -8.04 4.35 -9.47
CA PRO A 92 -8.25 2.94 -9.74
C PRO A 92 -8.92 2.74 -11.11
N ALA A 93 -8.57 1.64 -11.79
CA ALA A 93 -9.25 1.26 -13.04
C ALA A 93 -10.71 0.90 -12.77
N VAL A 94 -10.96 0.18 -11.68
CA VAL A 94 -12.27 -0.06 -11.07
C VAL A 94 -12.11 -0.02 -9.56
N ASP A 95 -13.16 0.34 -8.83
CA ASP A 95 -13.08 0.45 -7.38
C ASP A 95 -12.93 -0.92 -6.69
N ASP A 96 -13.67 -1.91 -7.15
CA ASP A 96 -13.64 -3.26 -6.59
C ASP A 96 -12.53 -4.10 -7.22
N GLN A 97 -11.36 -4.03 -6.62
CA GLN A 97 -10.22 -4.90 -6.90
C GLN A 97 -9.79 -5.64 -5.64
N GLU A 98 -10.76 -5.88 -4.73
CA GLU A 98 -10.52 -6.66 -3.53
C GLU A 98 -10.35 -8.14 -3.84
N LEU A 99 -9.35 -8.74 -3.21
CA LEU A 99 -9.04 -10.16 -3.26
C LEU A 99 -9.27 -10.76 -1.88
N SER A 100 -9.79 -11.98 -1.85
CA SER A 100 -9.99 -12.73 -0.61
C SER A 100 -9.44 -14.13 -0.76
N THR A 101 -8.68 -14.57 0.24
CA THR A 101 -8.23 -15.96 0.34
C THR A 101 -9.07 -16.66 1.41
N THR A 102 -9.31 -17.96 1.22
CA THR A 102 -10.10 -18.76 2.16
C THR A 102 -9.25 -19.74 2.96
N LEU A 103 -8.04 -20.03 2.52
CA LEU A 103 -7.15 -21.02 3.15
C LEU A 103 -5.71 -20.51 3.19
N PRO A 104 -4.95 -20.83 4.26
CA PRO A 104 -5.36 -21.50 5.50
C PRO A 104 -6.09 -20.56 6.48
N THR A 105 -6.01 -19.25 6.26
CA THR A 105 -6.69 -18.23 7.05
C THR A 105 -7.35 -17.22 6.10
N PRO A 106 -8.62 -16.86 6.32
CA PRO A 106 -9.27 -15.83 5.50
C PRO A 106 -8.50 -14.50 5.61
N VAL A 107 -8.06 -13.99 4.48
CA VAL A 107 -7.43 -12.67 4.37
C VAL A 107 -8.07 -11.95 3.21
N SER A 108 -8.48 -10.72 3.43
CA SER A 108 -8.94 -9.82 2.38
C SER A 108 -7.99 -8.64 2.28
N TYR A 109 -7.63 -8.30 1.07
CA TYR A 109 -6.79 -7.14 0.74
C TYR A 109 -7.19 -6.59 -0.62
N TRP A 110 -6.77 -5.38 -0.92
CA TRP A 110 -7.03 -4.76 -2.20
C TRP A 110 -5.73 -4.70 -2.99
N GLU A 111 -5.75 -5.21 -4.20
CA GLU A 111 -4.62 -5.14 -5.12
C GLU A 111 -5.15 -4.94 -6.53
N GLY A 112 -4.79 -3.83 -7.16
CA GLY A 112 -5.39 -3.53 -8.42
C GLY A 112 -4.63 -2.53 -9.27
N LEU A 113 -5.05 -2.49 -10.52
CA LEU A 113 -4.54 -1.57 -11.51
C LEU A 113 -4.98 -0.15 -11.18
N VAL A 114 -4.00 0.75 -11.16
CA VAL A 114 -4.21 2.19 -10.98
C VAL A 114 -3.47 2.97 -12.07
N ARG A 115 -4.01 4.13 -12.37
CA ARG A 115 -3.30 5.20 -13.06
C ARG A 115 -2.83 6.20 -12.02
N VAL A 116 -1.69 6.81 -12.24
CA VAL A 116 -1.23 7.96 -11.45
C VAL A 116 -1.07 9.20 -12.33
N GLU A 117 -1.38 10.33 -11.74
CA GLU A 117 -1.27 11.64 -12.35
C GLU A 117 -0.74 12.65 -11.34
N GLY A 118 -0.19 13.76 -11.80
CA GLY A 118 0.42 14.82 -10.99
C GLY A 118 1.78 15.22 -11.53
N SER A 119 2.79 15.35 -10.66
CA SER A 119 4.16 15.66 -11.06
C SER A 119 4.76 14.60 -11.98
N LEU A 120 4.35 13.36 -11.81
CA LEU A 120 4.67 12.21 -12.65
C LEU A 120 3.38 11.54 -13.08
N SER A 121 3.40 10.85 -14.20
CA SER A 121 2.24 10.11 -14.70
C SER A 121 2.65 8.73 -15.21
N GLY A 122 1.73 7.78 -15.04
CA GLY A 122 1.94 6.41 -15.45
C GLY A 122 0.83 5.49 -14.96
N ARG A 123 1.11 4.20 -14.95
CA ARG A 123 0.19 3.16 -14.49
C ARG A 123 0.92 2.02 -13.83
N GLY A 124 0.23 1.30 -12.97
CA GLY A 124 0.78 0.15 -12.28
C GLY A 124 -0.20 -0.41 -11.27
N TYR A 125 0.33 -0.87 -10.15
CA TYR A 125 -0.47 -1.55 -9.13
C TYR A 125 -0.36 -0.84 -7.79
N LEU A 126 -1.49 -0.80 -7.10
CA LEU A 126 -1.61 -0.43 -5.69
C LEU A 126 -2.03 -1.67 -4.91
N GLU A 127 -1.30 -1.99 -3.85
CA GLU A 127 -1.63 -3.05 -2.91
C GLU A 127 -1.87 -2.44 -1.53
N MET A 128 -3.00 -2.77 -0.94
CA MET A 128 -3.42 -2.27 0.37
C MET A 128 -3.85 -3.43 1.26
N THR A 129 -3.19 -3.59 2.40
CA THR A 129 -3.47 -4.65 3.37
C THR A 129 -3.85 -4.08 4.73
N GLY A 130 -4.53 -4.89 5.55
CA GLY A 130 -4.86 -4.53 6.94
C GLY A 130 -6.10 -3.66 7.11
N TYR A 131 -6.89 -3.42 6.05
CA TYR A 131 -8.15 -2.67 6.12
C TYR A 131 -9.35 -3.55 6.46
N ALA A 132 -9.29 -4.84 6.11
CA ALA A 132 -10.32 -5.83 6.42
C ALA A 132 -10.04 -6.61 7.71
N GLY A 133 -9.13 -6.13 8.53
CA GLY A 133 -8.64 -6.75 9.75
C GLY A 133 -7.11 -6.80 9.75
N ARG A 134 -6.56 -6.99 10.95
CA ARG A 134 -5.10 -7.01 11.13
C ARG A 134 -4.48 -8.15 10.33
N LEU A 135 -3.54 -7.84 9.47
CA LEU A 135 -2.76 -8.85 8.77
C LEU A 135 -1.88 -9.61 9.78
N ARG A 136 -2.12 -10.91 9.93
CA ARG A 136 -1.28 -11.80 10.75
C ARG A 136 -0.34 -12.55 9.84
N VAL A 137 0.92 -12.16 9.81
CA VAL A 137 1.98 -12.91 9.14
C VAL A 137 2.64 -13.81 10.16
N GLY A 138 2.34 -15.13 10.08
CA GLY A 138 3.05 -16.17 10.82
C GLY A 138 2.90 -16.10 12.35
N GLY A 139 1.74 -16.42 12.88
CA GLY A 139 1.62 -16.87 14.27
C GLY A 139 2.07 -18.33 14.34
N ALA A 140 3.19 -18.63 14.98
CA ALA A 140 3.51 -19.98 15.37
C ALA A 140 2.34 -20.52 16.22
N ALA A 141 1.68 -21.57 15.74
CA ALA A 141 0.74 -22.33 16.55
C ALA A 141 1.54 -22.90 17.74
N GLY A 142 1.34 -22.31 18.92
CA GLY A 142 1.83 -22.86 20.15
C GLY A 142 1.19 -24.23 20.35
N HIS A 143 1.92 -25.27 20.04
CA HIS A 143 1.56 -26.63 20.43
C HIS A 143 1.67 -26.70 21.96
N ARG A 144 0.53 -26.61 22.64
CA ARG A 144 0.46 -27.09 24.03
C ARG A 144 0.47 -28.61 23.95
N LEU A 145 1.55 -29.20 24.38
CA LEU A 145 1.57 -30.64 24.71
C LEU A 145 0.62 -30.88 25.91
N PRO A 146 -0.25 -31.88 25.83
CA PRO A 146 -1.03 -32.28 26.99
C PRO A 146 -0.12 -32.88 28.07
N ALA A 147 -0.43 -32.59 29.32
CA ALA A 147 0.23 -33.14 30.50
C ALA A 147 -0.10 -34.63 30.65
#